data_cec517b5c01a283347cdc13103ebeb72
#
_entry.id   cec517b5c01a283347cdc13103ebeb72
#
_cell.length_a   1.000
_cell.length_b   1.000
_cell.length_c   1.000
_cell.angle_alpha   90.00
_cell.angle_beta   90.00
_cell.angle_gamma   90.00
#
_symmetry.space_group_name_H-M   'P 1'
#
loop_
_entity.id
_entity.type
_entity.pdbx_description
1 polymer ?
#
loop_
_entity_poly.entity_id
_entity_poly.type
_entity_poly.pdbx_seq_one_letter_code
_entity_poly.pdbx_strand_id
1 'polypeptide(L)'
;MKSARVGLAAFEGRAGQAARTLLQNQGYDGGWGLTLTSVSSIVNTSEVLPILRAAGIAGQPVRRALDFLTCAIAEHCRPRHKGGRGEHTRFIAFGLAGLLSHPRFFHHDGVAEVAAWCVDWLEDHHVDHGWPEVLGLDDTSLHQTALTVHGLAQLRGALHDLGPRLRLPGGVETCSLLERVEPLIEHGVGGLLYHRRASGAWGWRTYVDTDPSPSKTALCLLALSAVCSGTGPDGAPAYRDVPRETGGVHGAGQVKQLSEVVADAGQWLLRNHHRWETFVEDDKDVQGTAWEHMAYALCTQAAIRAGTNPGDARLAKAWKLMNDLWDPDAGLWNEPGASGKRATIRAAYYTVSAYEEALRRLTRMGFGDSAPEDAGEASAEVVVESVALGSGRMVLAKARSSEATVECELSERLFDLVKVVYDAPEAWLSTERIAGTLYVAPSSVPKYVQRLNQAVSAAFGGAPVRLLLASTVDGAGGYRLAGR
;
A
#
# COMPACT_ATOMS: atom_id res chain seq x y z
N MET A 1 6.66 -12.32 21.47
CA MET A 1 7.39 -11.57 20.42
C MET A 1 8.14 -12.45 19.42
N LYS A 2 9.01 -13.42 19.82
CA LYS A 2 9.69 -14.34 18.89
C LYS A 2 8.70 -15.07 17.95
N SER A 3 7.55 -15.53 18.45
CA SER A 3 6.51 -16.23 17.68
C SER A 3 5.89 -15.36 16.56
N ALA A 4 5.66 -14.06 16.80
CA ALA A 4 5.11 -13.16 15.79
C ALA A 4 6.12 -12.88 14.65
N ARG A 5 7.42 -12.79 14.97
CA ARG A 5 8.48 -12.62 13.94
C ARG A 5 8.60 -13.83 13.02
N VAL A 6 8.53 -15.05 13.57
CA VAL A 6 8.58 -16.29 12.78
C VAL A 6 7.37 -16.38 11.84
N GLY A 7 6.18 -15.96 12.31
CA GLY A 7 4.98 -15.89 11.47
C GLY A 7 5.12 -14.91 10.32
N LEU A 8 5.62 -13.70 10.58
CA LEU A 8 5.78 -12.66 9.55
C LEU A 8 6.84 -13.02 8.49
N ALA A 9 7.94 -13.68 8.87
CA ALA A 9 8.93 -14.15 7.90
C ALA A 9 8.35 -15.17 6.90
N ALA A 10 7.45 -16.04 7.35
CA ALA A 10 6.76 -17.00 6.48
C ALA A 10 5.83 -16.25 5.46
N PHE A 11 5.17 -15.19 5.90
CA PHE A 11 4.33 -14.36 5.01
C PHE A 11 5.16 -13.63 3.95
N GLU A 12 6.37 -13.15 4.27
CA GLU A 12 7.26 -12.49 3.32
C GLU A 12 7.60 -13.42 2.15
N GLY A 13 8.01 -14.65 2.43
CA GLY A 13 8.29 -15.65 1.40
C GLY A 13 7.07 -15.94 0.51
N ARG A 14 5.88 -16.04 1.12
CA ARG A 14 4.61 -16.29 0.42
C ARG A 14 4.16 -15.10 -0.41
N ALA A 15 4.29 -13.88 0.09
CA ALA A 15 3.98 -12.67 -0.68
C ALA A 15 4.86 -12.59 -1.95
N GLY A 16 6.16 -12.90 -1.82
CA GLY A 16 7.06 -12.98 -2.96
C GLY A 16 6.69 -14.12 -3.94
N GLN A 17 6.22 -15.26 -3.44
CA GLN A 17 5.74 -16.36 -4.28
C GLN A 17 4.44 -15.98 -4.99
N ALA A 18 3.47 -15.39 -4.29
CA ALA A 18 2.22 -14.90 -4.87
C ALA A 18 2.49 -13.89 -5.99
N ALA A 19 3.37 -12.94 -5.77
CA ALA A 19 3.75 -11.98 -6.79
C ALA A 19 4.35 -12.64 -8.04
N ARG A 20 5.22 -13.66 -7.88
CA ARG A 20 5.75 -14.43 -9.02
C ARG A 20 4.66 -15.19 -9.76
N THR A 21 3.75 -15.84 -9.04
CA THR A 21 2.59 -16.54 -9.63
C THR A 21 1.73 -15.57 -10.43
N LEU A 22 1.45 -14.39 -9.88
CA LEU A 22 0.68 -13.36 -10.58
C LEU A 22 1.38 -12.88 -11.84
N LEU A 23 2.70 -12.65 -11.81
CA LEU A 23 3.47 -12.26 -13.00
C LEU A 23 3.40 -13.28 -14.13
N GLN A 24 3.46 -14.57 -13.80
CA GLN A 24 3.36 -15.65 -14.78
C GLN A 24 1.98 -15.76 -15.41
N ASN A 25 0.95 -15.23 -14.74
CA ASN A 25 -0.44 -15.30 -15.16
C ASN A 25 -1.04 -13.92 -15.51
N GLN A 26 -0.21 -12.94 -15.84
CA GLN A 26 -0.68 -11.66 -16.36
C GLN A 26 -1.34 -11.85 -17.73
N GLY A 27 -2.56 -11.34 -17.89
CA GLY A 27 -3.29 -11.39 -19.16
C GLY A 27 -2.54 -10.70 -20.31
N TYR A 28 -2.88 -11.06 -21.55
CA TYR A 28 -2.33 -10.40 -22.73
C TYR A 28 -2.65 -8.90 -22.76
N ASP A 29 -3.81 -8.52 -22.21
CA ASP A 29 -4.25 -7.15 -22.04
C ASP A 29 -3.53 -6.40 -20.91
N GLY A 30 -2.69 -7.07 -20.15
CA GLY A 30 -1.95 -6.51 -19.02
C GLY A 30 -2.66 -6.60 -17.67
N GLY A 31 -3.93 -7.02 -17.63
CA GLY A 31 -4.72 -7.13 -16.41
C GLY A 31 -4.72 -8.53 -15.77
N TRP A 32 -5.53 -8.66 -14.72
CA TRP A 32 -5.83 -9.92 -14.02
C TRP A 32 -7.31 -10.00 -13.66
N GLY A 33 -7.85 -11.23 -13.64
CA GLY A 33 -9.19 -11.52 -13.16
C GLY A 33 -9.23 -11.98 -11.70
N LEU A 34 -10.38 -12.45 -11.22
CA LEU A 34 -10.55 -12.90 -9.83
C LEU A 34 -9.68 -14.13 -9.49
N THR A 35 -9.54 -15.04 -10.44
CA THR A 35 -8.64 -16.19 -10.39
C THR A 35 -7.59 -16.07 -11.49
N LEU A 36 -6.57 -16.90 -11.47
CA LEU A 36 -5.49 -16.88 -12.47
C LEU A 36 -5.98 -17.12 -13.92
N THR A 37 -7.16 -17.70 -14.07
CA THR A 37 -7.75 -18.03 -15.38
C THR A 37 -8.97 -17.19 -15.75
N SER A 38 -9.38 -16.24 -14.89
CA SER A 38 -10.53 -15.38 -15.14
C SER A 38 -10.15 -14.21 -16.05
N VAL A 39 -11.15 -13.66 -16.74
CA VAL A 39 -11.01 -12.43 -17.54
C VAL A 39 -10.56 -11.27 -16.67
N SER A 40 -9.68 -10.44 -17.18
CA SER A 40 -9.14 -9.25 -16.50
C SER A 40 -10.26 -8.27 -16.11
N SER A 41 -10.12 -7.66 -14.94
CA SER A 41 -11.06 -6.65 -14.44
C SER A 41 -10.32 -5.50 -13.76
N ILE A 42 -10.93 -4.33 -13.73
CA ILE A 42 -10.40 -3.15 -13.02
C ILE A 42 -10.12 -3.50 -11.56
N VAL A 43 -11.09 -4.12 -10.87
CA VAL A 43 -10.97 -4.44 -9.43
C VAL A 43 -9.78 -5.35 -9.16
N ASN A 44 -9.69 -6.48 -9.84
CA ASN A 44 -8.65 -7.45 -9.55
C ASN A 44 -7.26 -6.99 -10.02
N THR A 45 -7.18 -6.27 -11.13
CA THR A 45 -5.91 -5.65 -11.55
C THR A 45 -5.43 -4.62 -10.52
N SER A 46 -6.36 -3.82 -9.96
CA SER A 46 -6.04 -2.87 -8.89
C SER A 46 -5.61 -3.57 -7.59
N GLU A 47 -6.16 -4.76 -7.28
CA GLU A 47 -5.78 -5.59 -6.13
C GLU A 47 -4.39 -6.22 -6.31
N VAL A 48 -3.96 -6.51 -7.54
CA VAL A 48 -2.63 -7.10 -7.82
C VAL A 48 -1.50 -6.09 -7.63
N LEU A 49 -1.68 -4.85 -8.04
CA LEU A 49 -0.62 -3.85 -8.02
C LEU A 49 0.01 -3.62 -6.63
N PRO A 50 -0.75 -3.53 -5.51
CA PRO A 50 -0.17 -3.49 -4.18
C PRO A 50 0.63 -4.75 -3.82
N ILE A 51 0.22 -5.94 -4.27
CA ILE A 51 0.96 -7.20 -4.05
C ILE A 51 2.32 -7.14 -4.75
N LEU A 52 2.35 -6.66 -6.00
CA LEU A 52 3.60 -6.48 -6.75
C LEU A 52 4.51 -5.47 -6.06
N ARG A 53 3.95 -4.35 -5.56
CA ARG A 53 4.70 -3.35 -4.81
C ARG A 53 5.30 -3.93 -3.53
N ALA A 54 4.52 -4.70 -2.76
CA ALA A 54 4.98 -5.36 -1.53
C ALA A 54 6.17 -6.30 -1.80
N ALA A 55 6.17 -6.95 -2.95
CA ALA A 55 7.27 -7.81 -3.41
C ALA A 55 8.43 -7.04 -4.08
N GLY A 56 8.39 -5.71 -4.11
CA GLY A 56 9.42 -4.87 -4.74
C GLY A 56 9.43 -4.95 -6.27
N ILE A 57 8.36 -5.46 -6.87
CA ILE A 57 8.26 -5.63 -8.33
C ILE A 57 7.78 -4.32 -8.96
N ALA A 58 8.47 -3.93 -10.02
CA ALA A 58 8.20 -2.75 -10.82
C ALA A 58 8.54 -3.04 -12.30
N GLY A 59 8.46 -2.02 -13.16
CA GLY A 59 8.85 -2.14 -14.59
C GLY A 59 7.72 -2.60 -15.48
N GLN A 60 8.04 -3.38 -16.50
CA GLN A 60 7.11 -3.73 -17.59
C GLN A 60 5.77 -4.34 -17.13
N PRO A 61 5.71 -5.29 -16.18
CA PRO A 61 4.43 -5.84 -15.74
C PRO A 61 3.51 -4.80 -15.12
N VAL A 62 4.07 -3.88 -14.31
CA VAL A 62 3.30 -2.79 -13.69
C VAL A 62 2.82 -1.81 -14.76
N ARG A 63 3.66 -1.44 -15.74
CA ARG A 63 3.27 -0.56 -16.85
C ARG A 63 2.09 -1.14 -17.63
N ARG A 64 2.18 -2.42 -18.03
CA ARG A 64 1.08 -3.11 -18.72
C ARG A 64 -0.21 -3.12 -17.90
N ALA A 65 -0.12 -3.29 -16.58
CA ALA A 65 -1.28 -3.21 -15.70
C ALA A 65 -1.88 -1.81 -15.65
N LEU A 66 -1.04 -0.78 -15.62
CA LEU A 66 -1.48 0.62 -15.67
C LEU A 66 -2.10 0.96 -17.03
N ASP A 67 -1.53 0.47 -18.15
CA ASP A 67 -2.12 0.60 -19.49
C ASP A 67 -3.52 -0.03 -19.53
N PHE A 68 -3.68 -1.24 -18.99
CA PHE A 68 -4.98 -1.89 -18.87
C PHE A 68 -5.96 -1.03 -18.05
N LEU A 69 -5.54 -0.56 -16.86
CA LEU A 69 -6.39 0.24 -15.99
C LEU A 69 -6.79 1.56 -16.64
N THR A 70 -5.85 2.28 -17.26
CA THR A 70 -6.14 3.54 -17.93
C THR A 70 -7.16 3.36 -19.05
N CYS A 71 -7.01 2.34 -19.87
CA CYS A 71 -7.98 2.03 -20.94
C CYS A 71 -9.36 1.64 -20.37
N ALA A 72 -9.39 0.71 -19.41
CA ALA A 72 -10.64 0.20 -18.87
C ALA A 72 -11.42 1.25 -18.06
N ILE A 73 -10.74 2.08 -17.27
CA ILE A 73 -11.36 3.18 -16.53
C ILE A 73 -11.84 4.26 -17.49
N ALA A 74 -11.03 4.63 -18.51
CA ALA A 74 -11.43 5.59 -19.52
C ALA A 74 -12.71 5.16 -20.25
N GLU A 75 -12.84 3.88 -20.57
CA GLU A 75 -14.10 3.34 -21.15
C GLU A 75 -15.26 3.45 -20.17
N HIS A 76 -15.02 3.25 -18.87
CA HIS A 76 -16.05 3.34 -17.84
C HIS A 76 -16.50 4.79 -17.59
N CYS A 77 -15.58 5.76 -17.63
CA CYS A 77 -15.86 7.17 -17.44
C CYS A 77 -16.49 7.82 -18.70
N ARG A 78 -16.43 7.21 -19.88
CA ARG A 78 -17.05 7.79 -21.08
C ARG A 78 -18.55 7.84 -20.94
N PRO A 79 -19.22 8.95 -21.29
CA PRO A 79 -20.68 9.06 -21.30
C PRO A 79 -21.24 8.01 -22.24
N ARG A 80 -21.72 6.91 -21.73
CA ARG A 80 -22.54 5.96 -22.49
C ARG A 80 -23.93 6.56 -22.61
N HIS A 81 -24.52 6.49 -23.79
CA HIS A 81 -25.89 6.93 -24.04
C HIS A 81 -26.81 6.51 -22.89
N LYS A 82 -27.63 7.46 -22.40
CA LYS A 82 -28.57 7.28 -21.30
C LYS A 82 -29.27 5.92 -21.37
N GLY A 83 -28.95 5.03 -20.44
CA GLY A 83 -29.57 3.70 -20.34
C GLY A 83 -28.63 2.54 -20.00
N GLY A 84 -27.33 2.76 -19.85
CA GLY A 84 -26.37 1.72 -19.44
C GLY A 84 -26.62 1.27 -17.99
N ARG A 85 -27.34 0.13 -17.83
CA ARG A 85 -27.42 -0.54 -16.53
C ARG A 85 -26.04 -1.01 -16.11
N GLY A 86 -25.58 -0.62 -14.91
CA GLY A 86 -24.52 -1.32 -14.23
C GLY A 86 -23.19 -0.59 -14.12
N GLU A 87 -23.17 0.73 -14.22
CA GLU A 87 -21.98 1.51 -13.80
C GLU A 87 -21.88 1.48 -12.29
N HIS A 88 -20.80 0.87 -11.77
CA HIS A 88 -20.58 0.71 -10.34
C HIS A 88 -19.47 1.65 -9.88
N THR A 89 -19.72 2.41 -8.83
CA THR A 89 -18.73 3.27 -8.17
C THR A 89 -17.44 2.52 -7.82
N ARG A 90 -17.54 1.23 -7.51
CA ARG A 90 -16.37 0.39 -7.19
C ARG A 90 -15.30 0.36 -8.29
N PHE A 91 -15.67 0.45 -9.56
CA PHE A 91 -14.68 0.43 -10.64
C PHE A 91 -13.83 1.69 -10.64
N ILE A 92 -14.45 2.83 -10.33
CA ILE A 92 -13.73 4.10 -10.20
C ILE A 92 -12.88 4.11 -8.94
N ALA A 93 -13.44 3.71 -7.79
CA ALA A 93 -12.74 3.72 -6.51
C ALA A 93 -11.53 2.77 -6.48
N PHE A 94 -11.71 1.52 -6.95
CA PHE A 94 -10.60 0.56 -7.08
C PHE A 94 -9.62 0.98 -8.17
N GLY A 95 -10.11 1.44 -9.31
CA GLY A 95 -9.28 1.91 -10.40
C GLY A 95 -8.34 3.01 -9.96
N LEU A 96 -8.87 4.03 -9.27
CA LEU A 96 -8.08 5.12 -8.71
C LEU A 96 -7.01 4.61 -7.74
N ALA A 97 -7.38 3.74 -6.79
CA ALA A 97 -6.42 3.14 -5.85
C ALA A 97 -5.34 2.31 -6.58
N GLY A 98 -5.72 1.59 -7.64
CA GLY A 98 -4.80 0.84 -8.49
C GLY A 98 -3.80 1.73 -9.22
N LEU A 99 -4.26 2.79 -9.88
CA LEU A 99 -3.41 3.78 -10.56
C LEU A 99 -2.37 4.41 -9.61
N LEU A 100 -2.75 4.61 -8.34
CA LEU A 100 -1.92 5.24 -7.32
C LEU A 100 -1.06 4.27 -6.52
N SER A 101 -1.21 2.96 -6.72
CA SER A 101 -0.46 1.94 -5.98
C SER A 101 1.05 2.04 -6.16
N HIS A 102 1.50 2.61 -7.28
CA HIS A 102 2.89 2.87 -7.61
C HIS A 102 3.09 4.36 -7.95
N PRO A 103 3.22 5.25 -6.96
CA PRO A 103 3.23 6.72 -7.16
C PRO A 103 4.24 7.21 -8.21
N ARG A 104 5.39 6.54 -8.34
CA ARG A 104 6.42 6.87 -9.36
C ARG A 104 5.92 6.77 -10.80
N PHE A 105 4.86 6.01 -11.05
CA PHE A 105 4.25 5.88 -12.38
C PHE A 105 3.10 6.86 -12.61
N PHE A 106 2.86 7.79 -11.70
CA PHE A 106 1.84 8.82 -11.90
C PHE A 106 2.13 9.69 -13.16
N HIS A 107 3.40 9.75 -13.56
CA HIS A 107 3.82 10.37 -14.82
C HIS A 107 3.73 9.42 -16.04
N HIS A 108 3.28 8.19 -15.87
CA HIS A 108 3.05 7.28 -16.99
C HIS A 108 1.90 7.81 -17.84
N ASP A 109 2.02 7.64 -19.17
CA ASP A 109 1.07 8.20 -20.14
C ASP A 109 -0.38 7.81 -19.78
N GLY A 110 -1.22 8.82 -19.65
CA GLY A 110 -2.63 8.68 -19.34
C GLY A 110 -3.00 8.49 -17.87
N VAL A 111 -2.09 8.12 -16.95
CA VAL A 111 -2.45 7.85 -15.55
C VAL A 111 -3.02 9.09 -14.86
N ALA A 112 -2.35 10.23 -14.97
CA ALA A 112 -2.80 11.48 -14.37
C ALA A 112 -4.12 11.98 -14.97
N GLU A 113 -4.26 11.85 -16.29
CA GLU A 113 -5.48 12.24 -17.03
C GLU A 113 -6.66 11.37 -16.60
N VAL A 114 -6.48 10.05 -16.53
CA VAL A 114 -7.53 9.14 -16.08
C VAL A 114 -7.86 9.33 -14.59
N ALA A 115 -6.89 9.67 -13.75
CA ALA A 115 -7.16 10.04 -12.36
C ALA A 115 -8.03 11.31 -12.27
N ALA A 116 -7.79 12.30 -13.14
CA ALA A 116 -8.66 13.48 -13.23
C ALA A 116 -10.08 13.12 -13.70
N TRP A 117 -10.24 12.23 -14.68
CA TRP A 117 -11.56 11.74 -15.09
C TRP A 117 -12.28 10.94 -13.98
N CYS A 118 -11.54 10.21 -13.14
CA CYS A 118 -12.13 9.60 -11.95
C CYS A 118 -12.70 10.67 -11.00
N VAL A 119 -12.00 11.79 -10.83
CA VAL A 119 -12.49 12.90 -9.99
C VAL A 119 -13.72 13.54 -10.62
N ASP A 120 -13.73 13.82 -11.94
CA ASP A 120 -14.90 14.32 -12.67
C ASP A 120 -16.10 13.39 -12.44
N TRP A 121 -15.88 12.10 -12.62
CA TRP A 121 -16.94 11.08 -12.43
C TRP A 121 -17.48 11.07 -11.00
N LEU A 122 -16.62 11.17 -10.00
CA LEU A 122 -16.99 11.13 -8.59
C LEU A 122 -17.75 12.42 -8.18
N GLU A 123 -17.42 13.57 -8.77
CA GLU A 123 -18.16 14.83 -8.59
C GLU A 123 -19.57 14.75 -9.18
N ASP A 124 -19.72 14.12 -10.34
CA ASP A 124 -21.02 14.03 -11.03
C ASP A 124 -21.98 13.01 -10.42
N HIS A 125 -21.46 12.06 -9.60
CA HIS A 125 -22.23 10.88 -9.18
C HIS A 125 -22.29 10.67 -7.66
N HIS A 126 -21.96 11.65 -6.84
CA HIS A 126 -22.18 11.55 -5.41
C HIS A 126 -23.66 11.78 -5.06
N VAL A 127 -24.07 11.21 -3.93
CA VAL A 127 -25.39 11.41 -3.31
C VAL A 127 -25.21 12.09 -1.94
N ASP A 128 -26.28 12.38 -1.23
CA ASP A 128 -26.26 13.23 -0.02
C ASP A 128 -25.16 12.87 1.01
N HIS A 129 -24.85 11.61 1.20
CA HIS A 129 -23.90 11.15 2.23
C HIS A 129 -22.81 10.23 1.69
N GLY A 130 -22.35 10.44 0.46
CA GLY A 130 -21.27 9.66 -0.16
C GLY A 130 -21.57 9.23 -1.58
N TRP A 131 -21.31 7.97 -1.91
CA TRP A 131 -21.52 7.43 -3.25
C TRP A 131 -22.40 6.18 -3.23
N PRO A 132 -23.28 6.01 -4.22
CA PRO A 132 -24.12 4.83 -4.37
C PRO A 132 -23.29 3.62 -4.80
N GLU A 133 -23.81 2.42 -4.66
CA GLU A 133 -23.18 1.22 -5.19
C GLU A 133 -23.29 1.17 -6.73
N VAL A 134 -24.46 1.48 -7.24
CA VAL A 134 -24.79 1.49 -8.66
C VAL A 134 -25.43 2.82 -9.00
N LEU A 135 -25.10 3.39 -10.16
CA LEU A 135 -25.72 4.63 -10.62
C LEU A 135 -27.24 4.51 -10.75
N GLY A 136 -27.92 5.58 -10.39
CA GLY A 136 -29.38 5.63 -10.38
C GLY A 136 -30.02 5.08 -9.11
N LEU A 137 -29.23 4.67 -8.12
CA LEU A 137 -29.68 4.48 -6.74
C LEU A 137 -29.35 5.76 -5.95
N ASP A 138 -30.34 6.25 -5.22
CA ASP A 138 -30.16 7.43 -4.38
C ASP A 138 -29.56 7.09 -3.00
N ASP A 139 -29.38 5.80 -2.73
CA ASP A 139 -28.88 5.31 -1.46
C ASP A 139 -27.36 5.27 -1.39
N THR A 140 -26.81 5.85 -0.34
CA THR A 140 -25.37 5.77 -0.03
C THR A 140 -24.95 4.34 0.27
N SER A 141 -23.88 3.88 -0.36
CA SER A 141 -23.18 2.66 0.01
C SER A 141 -21.97 2.98 0.87
N LEU A 142 -21.95 2.50 2.12
CA LEU A 142 -20.79 2.64 3.01
C LEU A 142 -19.52 2.04 2.40
N HIS A 143 -19.68 0.92 1.73
CA HIS A 143 -18.57 0.24 1.06
C HIS A 143 -17.95 1.12 -0.02
N GLN A 144 -18.78 1.66 -0.93
CA GLN A 144 -18.30 2.49 -2.03
C GLN A 144 -17.74 3.81 -1.52
N THR A 145 -18.41 4.43 -0.54
CA THR A 145 -17.95 5.67 0.09
C THR A 145 -16.58 5.48 0.76
N ALA A 146 -16.40 4.40 1.52
CA ALA A 146 -15.11 4.12 2.16
C ALA A 146 -13.98 3.88 1.14
N LEU A 147 -14.23 3.11 0.08
CA LEU A 147 -13.25 2.89 -0.98
C LEU A 147 -12.90 4.18 -1.72
N THR A 148 -13.91 4.99 -2.03
CA THR A 148 -13.73 6.29 -2.70
C THR A 148 -12.89 7.25 -1.86
N VAL A 149 -13.25 7.42 -0.58
CA VAL A 149 -12.47 8.25 0.36
C VAL A 149 -11.03 7.76 0.47
N HIS A 150 -10.81 6.44 0.53
CA HIS A 150 -9.48 5.87 0.57
C HIS A 150 -8.67 6.21 -0.71
N GLY A 151 -9.26 6.01 -1.89
CA GLY A 151 -8.63 6.33 -3.18
C GLY A 151 -8.33 7.82 -3.33
N LEU A 152 -9.27 8.69 -2.97
CA LEU A 152 -9.08 10.15 -3.00
C LEU A 152 -8.00 10.61 -2.01
N ALA A 153 -7.93 10.03 -0.81
CA ALA A 153 -6.86 10.33 0.16
C ALA A 153 -5.47 9.90 -0.38
N GLN A 154 -5.39 8.78 -1.11
CA GLN A 154 -4.15 8.39 -1.79
C GLN A 154 -3.79 9.36 -2.92
N LEU A 155 -4.77 9.81 -3.71
CA LEU A 155 -4.56 10.80 -4.78
C LEU A 155 -4.05 12.12 -4.18
N ARG A 156 -4.70 12.62 -3.13
CA ARG A 156 -4.24 13.80 -2.40
C ARG A 156 -2.77 13.69 -1.97
N GLY A 157 -2.41 12.55 -1.34
CA GLY A 157 -1.03 12.29 -0.94
C GLY A 157 -0.06 12.33 -2.12
N ALA A 158 -0.38 11.65 -3.22
CA ALA A 158 0.44 11.65 -4.43
C ALA A 158 0.60 13.06 -5.04
N LEU A 159 -0.47 13.87 -5.05
CA LEU A 159 -0.43 15.26 -5.55
C LEU A 159 0.42 16.16 -4.66
N HIS A 160 0.37 15.99 -3.33
CA HIS A 160 1.25 16.72 -2.40
C HIS A 160 2.72 16.34 -2.59
N ASP A 161 3.02 15.07 -2.77
CA ASP A 161 4.39 14.59 -2.99
C ASP A 161 4.99 15.13 -4.29
N LEU A 162 4.16 15.35 -5.31
CA LEU A 162 4.57 15.97 -6.58
C LEU A 162 4.76 17.49 -6.49
N GLY A 163 4.13 18.12 -5.53
CA GLY A 163 4.15 19.56 -5.33
C GLY A 163 3.07 20.32 -6.13
N PRO A 164 2.62 21.48 -5.62
CA PRO A 164 1.38 22.14 -6.08
C PRO A 164 1.48 22.80 -7.46
N ARG A 165 2.66 22.93 -8.05
CA ARG A 165 2.90 23.66 -9.29
C ARG A 165 3.31 22.78 -10.47
N LEU A 166 3.21 21.47 -10.32
CA LEU A 166 3.57 20.58 -11.40
C LEU A 166 2.41 20.48 -12.40
N ARG A 167 2.75 20.57 -13.68
CA ARG A 167 1.82 20.26 -14.77
C ARG A 167 2.01 18.81 -15.17
N LEU A 168 0.98 18.03 -14.98
CA LEU A 168 0.97 16.61 -15.29
C LEU A 168 0.77 16.36 -16.80
N PRO A 169 1.10 15.18 -17.32
CA PRO A 169 0.69 14.76 -18.65
C PRO A 169 -0.81 14.97 -18.87
N GLY A 170 -1.22 15.31 -20.09
CA GLY A 170 -2.61 15.69 -20.38
C GLY A 170 -2.97 17.13 -20.00
N GLY A 171 -2.02 17.91 -19.46
CA GLY A 171 -2.21 19.32 -19.12
C GLY A 171 -2.92 19.57 -17.78
N VAL A 172 -3.11 18.53 -16.98
CA VAL A 172 -3.73 18.60 -15.64
C VAL A 172 -2.77 19.30 -14.67
N GLU A 173 -3.24 20.34 -13.99
CA GLU A 173 -2.48 21.03 -12.95
C GLU A 173 -2.73 20.41 -11.57
N THR A 174 -1.66 20.13 -10.82
CA THR A 174 -1.75 19.46 -9.50
C THR A 174 -2.58 20.27 -8.51
N CYS A 175 -2.44 21.61 -8.50
CA CYS A 175 -3.25 22.48 -7.61
C CYS A 175 -4.74 22.42 -7.95
N SER A 176 -5.11 22.50 -9.23
CA SER A 176 -6.51 22.44 -9.65
C SER A 176 -7.15 21.10 -9.32
N LEU A 177 -6.40 20.00 -9.46
CA LEU A 177 -6.92 18.68 -9.09
C LEU A 177 -7.06 18.54 -7.56
N LEU A 178 -6.12 19.10 -6.78
CA LEU A 178 -6.18 19.12 -5.32
C LEU A 178 -7.39 19.89 -4.81
N GLU A 179 -7.66 21.08 -5.38
CA GLU A 179 -8.83 21.92 -5.02
C GLU A 179 -10.17 21.19 -5.23
N ARG A 180 -10.20 20.21 -6.12
CA ARG A 180 -11.38 19.39 -6.40
C ARG A 180 -11.44 18.13 -5.52
N VAL A 181 -10.30 17.52 -5.22
CA VAL A 181 -10.21 16.32 -4.38
C VAL A 181 -10.59 16.59 -2.93
N GLU A 182 -10.20 17.73 -2.37
CA GLU A 182 -10.47 18.04 -0.96
C GLU A 182 -11.97 18.09 -0.62
N PRO A 183 -12.85 18.80 -1.35
CA PRO A 183 -14.28 18.77 -1.08
C PRO A 183 -14.92 17.38 -1.19
N LEU A 184 -14.44 16.54 -2.10
CA LEU A 184 -14.93 15.17 -2.24
C LEU A 184 -14.53 14.30 -1.05
N ILE A 185 -13.31 14.46 -0.53
CA ILE A 185 -12.88 13.79 0.70
C ILE A 185 -13.75 14.25 1.88
N GLU A 186 -13.97 15.57 2.03
CA GLU A 186 -14.84 16.13 3.08
C GLU A 186 -16.25 15.56 3.01
N HIS A 187 -16.85 15.54 1.81
CA HIS A 187 -18.16 14.95 1.57
C HIS A 187 -18.22 13.48 2.00
N GLY A 188 -17.27 12.68 1.56
CA GLY A 188 -17.23 11.24 1.90
C GLY A 188 -16.96 10.99 3.38
N VAL A 189 -16.06 11.74 4.00
CA VAL A 189 -15.81 11.67 5.45
C VAL A 189 -17.09 12.05 6.23
N GLY A 190 -17.74 13.13 5.84
CA GLY A 190 -19.03 13.54 6.42
C GLY A 190 -20.08 12.42 6.36
N GLY A 191 -20.18 11.76 5.20
CA GLY A 191 -21.09 10.61 5.00
C GLY A 191 -20.74 9.41 5.87
N LEU A 192 -19.44 9.04 5.94
CA LEU A 192 -19.01 7.95 6.83
C LEU A 192 -19.33 8.27 8.31
N LEU A 193 -19.09 9.49 8.76
CA LEU A 193 -19.38 9.90 10.14
C LEU A 193 -20.89 9.95 10.43
N TYR A 194 -21.69 10.40 9.46
CA TYR A 194 -23.15 10.41 9.57
C TYR A 194 -23.73 9.01 9.84
N HIS A 195 -23.18 7.99 9.17
CA HIS A 195 -23.64 6.60 9.33
C HIS A 195 -22.94 5.82 10.45
N ARG A 196 -22.08 6.48 11.24
CA ARG A 196 -21.40 5.85 12.36
C ARG A 196 -22.39 5.60 13.51
N ARG A 197 -22.38 4.41 14.07
CA ARG A 197 -23.22 4.00 15.19
C ARG A 197 -22.69 4.54 16.54
N ALA A 198 -23.56 4.62 17.54
CA ALA A 198 -23.16 4.99 18.89
C ALA A 198 -22.11 4.06 19.51
N SER A 199 -22.04 2.81 19.06
CA SER A 199 -20.98 1.84 19.44
C SER A 199 -19.58 2.22 18.93
N GLY A 200 -19.47 3.18 18.02
CA GLY A 200 -18.23 3.56 17.36
C GLY A 200 -17.93 2.79 16.07
N ALA A 201 -18.85 1.94 15.61
CA ALA A 201 -18.72 1.08 14.45
C ALA A 201 -19.71 1.43 13.34
N TRP A 202 -19.66 0.72 12.23
CA TRP A 202 -20.57 0.86 11.08
C TRP A 202 -21.33 -0.43 10.83
N GLY A 203 -22.62 -0.29 10.47
CA GLY A 203 -23.48 -1.39 10.06
C GLY A 203 -23.22 -1.84 8.63
N TRP A 204 -23.89 -2.90 8.24
CA TRP A 204 -23.83 -3.41 6.87
C TRP A 204 -24.43 -2.44 5.86
N ARG A 205 -25.60 -1.88 6.20
CA ARG A 205 -26.35 -0.94 5.37
C ARG A 205 -26.57 0.39 6.09
N THR A 206 -26.80 1.43 5.33
CA THR A 206 -27.05 2.78 5.82
C THR A 206 -28.47 2.96 6.33
N TYR A 207 -29.45 2.36 5.68
CA TYR A 207 -30.90 2.58 5.91
C TYR A 207 -31.57 1.52 6.79
N VAL A 208 -30.86 0.46 7.15
CA VAL A 208 -31.38 -0.60 8.03
C VAL A 208 -30.65 -0.55 9.36
N ASP A 209 -31.41 -0.69 10.45
CA ASP A 209 -30.82 -0.80 11.79
C ASP A 209 -30.23 -2.22 11.97
N THR A 210 -29.12 -2.46 11.29
CA THR A 210 -28.41 -3.73 11.34
C THR A 210 -27.33 -3.68 12.41
N ASP A 211 -26.96 -4.83 12.93
CA ASP A 211 -25.79 -4.97 13.81
C ASP A 211 -24.54 -4.41 13.16
N PRO A 212 -23.64 -3.79 13.93
CA PRO A 212 -22.35 -3.36 13.41
C PRO A 212 -21.57 -4.50 12.80
N SER A 213 -21.07 -4.27 11.58
CA SER A 213 -20.28 -5.25 10.81
C SER A 213 -18.78 -5.03 11.01
N PRO A 214 -18.00 -6.07 11.35
CA PRO A 214 -16.55 -5.97 11.42
C PRO A 214 -15.91 -5.52 10.10
N SER A 215 -16.32 -6.08 8.96
CA SER A 215 -15.75 -5.73 7.65
C SER A 215 -16.05 -4.28 7.25
N LYS A 216 -17.28 -3.80 7.46
CA LYS A 216 -17.64 -2.39 7.17
C LYS A 216 -16.92 -1.42 8.10
N THR A 217 -16.83 -1.77 9.39
CA THR A 217 -16.08 -0.99 10.36
C THR A 217 -14.60 -0.89 9.96
N ALA A 218 -14.00 -2.00 9.53
CA ALA A 218 -12.62 -2.02 9.08
C ALA A 218 -12.40 -1.16 7.81
N LEU A 219 -13.28 -1.24 6.81
CA LEU A 219 -13.20 -0.42 5.60
C LEU A 219 -13.31 1.08 5.91
N CYS A 220 -14.31 1.48 6.70
CA CYS A 220 -14.49 2.87 7.11
C CYS A 220 -13.28 3.38 7.90
N LEU A 221 -12.76 2.56 8.84
CA LEU A 221 -11.56 2.89 9.61
C LEU A 221 -10.35 3.10 8.70
N LEU A 222 -10.10 2.21 7.73
CA LEU A 222 -8.97 2.34 6.80
C LEU A 222 -9.09 3.60 5.95
N ALA A 223 -10.29 3.93 5.48
CA ALA A 223 -10.56 5.16 4.74
C ALA A 223 -10.27 6.41 5.58
N LEU A 224 -10.84 6.51 6.77
CA LEU A 224 -10.63 7.63 7.67
C LEU A 224 -9.15 7.74 8.12
N SER A 225 -8.49 6.62 8.35
CA SER A 225 -7.06 6.60 8.68
C SER A 225 -6.18 7.09 7.52
N ALA A 226 -6.55 6.80 6.26
CA ALA A 226 -5.84 7.31 5.11
C ALA A 226 -5.93 8.84 5.02
N VAL A 227 -7.11 9.41 5.37
CA VAL A 227 -7.30 10.86 5.47
C VAL A 227 -6.43 11.47 6.57
N CYS A 228 -6.38 10.84 7.76
CA CYS A 228 -5.54 11.29 8.87
C CYS A 228 -4.03 11.25 8.55
N SER A 229 -3.61 10.33 7.69
CA SER A 229 -2.20 10.15 7.35
C SER A 229 -1.72 11.13 6.27
N GLY A 230 -2.64 11.83 5.61
CA GLY A 230 -2.34 12.85 4.64
C GLY A 230 -1.72 14.06 5.33
N THR A 231 -0.52 14.44 4.94
CA THR A 231 0.11 15.69 5.40
C THR A 231 -0.47 16.86 4.62
N GLY A 232 -1.18 17.77 5.29
CA GLY A 232 -1.45 19.08 4.75
C GLY A 232 -0.15 19.88 4.53
N PRO A 233 -0.19 21.03 3.84
CA PRO A 233 0.98 21.84 3.52
C PRO A 233 1.85 22.21 4.71
N ASP A 234 1.31 22.14 5.93
CA ASP A 234 2.03 22.45 7.18
C ASP A 234 2.46 21.19 7.95
N GLY A 235 2.42 19.99 7.35
CA GLY A 235 2.76 18.73 8.01
C GLY A 235 1.79 18.28 9.11
N ALA A 236 0.68 19.01 9.29
CA ALA A 236 -0.38 18.65 10.22
C ALA A 236 -1.42 17.75 9.53
N PRO A 237 -2.10 16.84 10.27
CA PRO A 237 -3.21 16.08 9.68
C PRO A 237 -4.22 17.05 9.06
N ALA A 238 -4.58 16.84 7.80
CA ALA A 238 -5.43 17.75 7.02
C ALA A 238 -6.81 17.98 7.64
N TYR A 239 -7.25 17.10 8.55
CA TYR A 239 -8.51 17.20 9.27
C TYR A 239 -8.28 17.12 10.78
N ARG A 240 -8.20 18.27 11.43
CA ARG A 240 -8.13 18.33 12.91
C ARG A 240 -9.50 18.33 13.56
N ASP A 241 -10.50 18.93 12.93
CA ASP A 241 -11.84 19.06 13.46
C ASP A 241 -12.85 18.83 12.33
N VAL A 242 -13.57 17.72 12.38
CA VAL A 242 -14.75 17.53 11.54
C VAL A 242 -15.95 18.11 12.32
N PRO A 243 -16.55 19.24 11.88
CA PRO A 243 -17.74 19.77 12.51
C PRO A 243 -18.86 18.73 12.42
N ARG A 244 -19.44 18.37 13.56
CA ARG A 244 -20.67 17.60 13.58
C ARG A 244 -21.82 18.49 13.13
N GLU A 245 -22.25 18.37 11.92
CA GLU A 245 -23.65 18.66 11.61
C GLU A 245 -24.46 17.46 12.09
N THR A 246 -25.07 17.61 13.24
CA THR A 246 -25.84 16.59 13.93
C THR A 246 -27.21 16.45 13.29
N GLY A 247 -27.31 15.75 12.18
CA GLY A 247 -28.61 15.27 11.66
C GLY A 247 -28.98 13.87 12.13
N GLY A 248 -28.08 13.16 12.76
CA GLY A 248 -28.33 11.81 13.29
C GLY A 248 -28.74 11.83 14.74
N VAL A 249 -29.69 10.99 15.10
CA VAL A 249 -30.43 10.85 16.39
C VAL A 249 -29.55 10.56 17.62
N HIS A 250 -28.28 10.81 17.62
CA HIS A 250 -27.37 10.45 18.71
C HIS A 250 -26.68 11.68 19.32
N GLY A 251 -27.37 12.24 20.32
CA GLY A 251 -26.85 13.01 21.43
C GLY A 251 -25.93 14.19 21.13
N ALA A 252 -26.23 15.35 21.75
CA ALA A 252 -25.32 16.48 21.84
C ALA A 252 -23.93 16.01 22.26
N GLY A 253 -23.07 15.74 21.29
CA GLY A 253 -21.81 15.08 21.49
C GLY A 253 -20.62 15.99 21.27
N GLN A 254 -19.56 15.66 21.94
CA GLN A 254 -18.27 16.29 21.82
C GLN A 254 -17.76 16.19 20.38
N VAL A 255 -17.19 17.27 19.87
CA VAL A 255 -16.40 17.26 18.63
C VAL A 255 -15.21 16.33 18.87
N LYS A 256 -15.20 15.18 18.22
CA LYS A 256 -14.08 14.24 18.26
C LYS A 256 -13.15 14.53 17.08
N GLN A 257 -11.86 14.49 17.33
CA GLN A 257 -10.88 14.47 16.25
C GLN A 257 -11.02 13.18 15.42
N LEU A 258 -10.75 13.24 14.12
CA LEU A 258 -10.85 12.08 13.25
C LEU A 258 -9.96 10.91 13.71
N SER A 259 -8.80 11.23 14.28
CA SER A 259 -7.89 10.24 14.91
C SER A 259 -8.52 9.50 16.09
N GLU A 260 -9.37 10.16 16.89
CA GLU A 260 -10.12 9.52 17.97
C GLU A 260 -11.20 8.59 17.43
N VAL A 261 -11.87 8.99 16.34
CA VAL A 261 -12.84 8.13 15.64
C VAL A 261 -12.18 6.86 15.15
N VAL A 262 -10.98 6.97 14.55
CA VAL A 262 -10.17 5.82 14.09
C VAL A 262 -9.78 4.93 15.27
N ALA A 263 -9.31 5.51 16.38
CA ALA A 263 -8.95 4.77 17.58
C ALA A 263 -10.13 4.02 18.20
N ASP A 264 -11.29 4.68 18.33
CA ASP A 264 -12.52 4.08 18.85
C ASP A 264 -12.97 2.88 17.99
N ALA A 265 -12.95 3.03 16.66
CA ALA A 265 -13.30 1.97 15.73
C ALA A 265 -12.31 0.78 15.84
N GLY A 266 -11.02 1.06 15.99
CA GLY A 266 -10.01 0.04 16.24
C GLY A 266 -10.26 -0.73 17.54
N GLN A 267 -10.62 -0.04 18.61
CA GLN A 267 -10.97 -0.67 19.88
C GLN A 267 -12.26 -1.49 19.77
N TRP A 268 -13.24 -1.01 19.00
CA TRP A 268 -14.43 -1.81 18.73
C TRP A 268 -14.11 -3.09 17.99
N LEU A 269 -13.29 -3.04 16.94
CA LEU A 269 -12.84 -4.24 16.20
C LEU A 269 -12.19 -5.24 17.14
N LEU A 270 -11.24 -4.80 17.98
CA LEU A 270 -10.55 -5.69 18.91
C LEU A 270 -11.47 -6.33 19.96
N ARG A 271 -12.47 -5.58 20.49
CA ARG A 271 -13.46 -6.14 21.39
C ARG A 271 -14.35 -7.19 20.73
N ASN A 272 -14.57 -7.08 19.42
CA ASN A 272 -15.40 -7.95 18.62
C ASN A 272 -14.58 -8.92 17.75
N HIS A 273 -13.30 -9.18 18.07
CA HIS A 273 -12.40 -10.01 17.26
C HIS A 273 -12.93 -11.44 17.06
N HIS A 274 -13.73 -11.98 17.98
CA HIS A 274 -14.36 -13.28 17.87
C HIS A 274 -15.38 -13.38 16.73
N ARG A 275 -15.85 -12.25 16.20
CA ARG A 275 -16.80 -12.16 15.07
C ARG A 275 -16.11 -12.13 13.71
N TRP A 276 -14.79 -12.00 13.64
CA TRP A 276 -14.07 -11.89 12.35
C TRP A 276 -14.03 -13.20 11.56
N GLU A 277 -14.30 -14.32 12.20
CA GLU A 277 -14.28 -15.64 11.59
C GLU A 277 -15.66 -16.18 11.30
N THR A 278 -16.62 -15.80 12.12
CA THR A 278 -18.00 -16.21 11.91
C THR A 278 -18.62 -15.30 10.87
N PHE A 279 -18.49 -15.75 9.64
CA PHE A 279 -19.14 -15.18 8.53
C PHE A 279 -20.59 -15.68 8.50
N VAL A 280 -21.46 -15.03 9.16
CA VAL A 280 -22.89 -15.22 8.98
C VAL A 280 -23.54 -13.86 9.02
N GLU A 281 -23.40 -13.09 7.97
CA GLU A 281 -24.49 -12.19 7.67
C GLU A 281 -25.47 -12.98 6.82
N ASP A 282 -26.52 -13.44 7.46
CA ASP A 282 -27.66 -14.07 6.85
C ASP A 282 -28.45 -13.07 5.98
N ASP A 283 -27.77 -12.35 5.09
CA ASP A 283 -28.44 -11.59 4.07
C ASP A 283 -28.58 -12.46 2.82
N LYS A 284 -29.58 -13.34 2.87
CA LYS A 284 -29.92 -14.28 1.80
C LYS A 284 -30.29 -13.56 0.50
N ASP A 285 -30.58 -12.27 0.55
CA ASP A 285 -31.03 -11.47 -0.59
C ASP A 285 -29.88 -10.77 -1.33
N VAL A 286 -28.73 -10.60 -0.68
CA VAL A 286 -27.51 -10.13 -1.34
C VAL A 286 -26.62 -11.32 -1.55
N GLN A 287 -26.51 -11.80 -2.77
CA GLN A 287 -25.50 -12.80 -3.17
C GLN A 287 -24.16 -12.29 -2.61
N GLY A 288 -23.69 -12.98 -1.55
CA GLY A 288 -22.60 -12.54 -0.71
C GLY A 288 -21.45 -12.00 -1.54
N THR A 289 -21.16 -10.74 -1.37
CA THR A 289 -19.99 -10.16 -2.00
C THR A 289 -18.79 -10.79 -1.31
N ALA A 290 -17.81 -11.25 -2.04
CA ALA A 290 -16.61 -11.93 -1.54
C ALA A 290 -15.80 -11.14 -0.47
N TRP A 291 -16.20 -9.93 -0.16
CA TRP A 291 -15.65 -9.03 0.86
C TRP A 291 -15.74 -9.56 2.27
N GLU A 292 -16.80 -10.24 2.54
CA GLU A 292 -17.11 -10.73 3.85
C GLU A 292 -16.20 -11.86 4.24
N HIS A 293 -15.89 -12.71 3.28
CA HIS A 293 -14.97 -13.81 3.48
C HIS A 293 -13.54 -13.36 3.87
N MET A 294 -13.26 -12.05 3.72
CA MET A 294 -11.95 -11.49 4.03
C MET A 294 -11.94 -10.64 5.31
N ALA A 295 -13.01 -10.68 6.11
CA ALA A 295 -13.14 -9.85 7.31
C ALA A 295 -11.94 -10.00 8.27
N TYR A 296 -11.43 -11.23 8.46
CA TYR A 296 -10.28 -11.50 9.32
C TYR A 296 -9.01 -10.74 8.88
N ALA A 297 -8.68 -10.71 7.59
CA ALA A 297 -7.51 -10.01 7.07
C ALA A 297 -7.73 -8.49 7.10
N LEU A 298 -8.90 -8.03 6.65
CA LEU A 298 -9.27 -6.64 6.61
C LEU A 298 -9.32 -6.02 8.02
N CYS A 299 -9.93 -6.72 8.99
CA CYS A 299 -10.00 -6.26 10.39
C CYS A 299 -8.61 -6.27 11.04
N THR A 300 -7.75 -7.24 10.72
CA THR A 300 -6.36 -7.27 11.19
C THR A 300 -5.60 -6.06 10.69
N GLN A 301 -5.66 -5.76 9.39
CA GLN A 301 -5.06 -4.57 8.79
C GLN A 301 -5.57 -3.28 9.48
N ALA A 302 -6.89 -3.15 9.63
CA ALA A 302 -7.51 -1.97 10.22
C ALA A 302 -7.14 -1.79 11.70
N ALA A 303 -7.15 -2.85 12.50
CA ALA A 303 -6.75 -2.80 13.89
C ALA A 303 -5.29 -2.36 14.06
N ILE A 304 -4.38 -2.89 13.24
CA ILE A 304 -2.96 -2.49 13.25
C ILE A 304 -2.81 -1.04 12.80
N ARG A 305 -3.52 -0.60 11.79
CA ARG A 305 -3.56 0.78 11.32
C ARG A 305 -4.03 1.74 12.43
N ALA A 306 -5.01 1.34 13.23
CA ALA A 306 -5.49 2.09 14.40
C ALA A 306 -4.52 2.05 15.60
N GLY A 307 -3.36 1.43 15.47
CA GLY A 307 -2.32 1.45 16.50
C GLY A 307 -2.09 0.14 17.27
N THR A 308 -2.85 -0.92 16.98
CA THR A 308 -2.66 -2.22 17.64
C THR A 308 -1.29 -2.81 17.31
N ASN A 309 -0.66 -3.45 18.29
CA ASN A 309 0.58 -4.18 18.07
C ASN A 309 0.28 -5.43 17.21
N PRO A 310 1.03 -5.70 16.13
CA PRO A 310 0.85 -6.91 15.32
C PRO A 310 0.95 -8.23 16.09
N GLY A 311 1.66 -8.23 17.24
CA GLY A 311 1.78 -9.37 18.15
C GLY A 311 0.67 -9.49 19.21
N ASP A 312 -0.36 -8.65 19.13
CA ASP A 312 -1.50 -8.73 20.08
C ASP A 312 -2.19 -10.09 20.01
N ALA A 313 -2.44 -10.70 21.17
CA ALA A 313 -3.02 -12.04 21.27
C ALA A 313 -4.38 -12.16 20.58
N ARG A 314 -5.15 -11.06 20.50
CA ARG A 314 -6.46 -10.99 19.81
C ARG A 314 -6.35 -11.16 18.30
N LEU A 315 -5.18 -10.86 17.71
CA LEU A 315 -4.90 -11.05 16.29
C LEU A 315 -4.40 -12.46 15.96
N ALA A 316 -3.99 -13.25 16.97
CA ALA A 316 -3.34 -14.54 16.77
C ALA A 316 -4.16 -15.50 15.91
N LYS A 317 -5.48 -15.52 16.12
CA LYS A 317 -6.39 -16.41 15.39
C LYS A 317 -6.53 -15.99 13.93
N ALA A 318 -6.61 -14.69 13.65
CA ALA A 318 -6.64 -14.17 12.28
C ALA A 318 -5.31 -14.47 11.56
N TRP A 319 -4.17 -14.27 12.20
CA TRP A 319 -2.86 -14.67 11.64
C TRP A 319 -2.77 -16.15 11.32
N LYS A 320 -3.27 -16.99 12.25
CA LYS A 320 -3.33 -18.44 12.02
C LYS A 320 -4.19 -18.77 10.80
N LEU A 321 -5.39 -18.19 10.69
CA LEU A 321 -6.28 -18.42 9.55
C LEU A 321 -5.65 -17.98 8.23
N MET A 322 -5.04 -16.80 8.17
CA MET A 322 -4.30 -16.34 6.98
C MET A 322 -3.17 -17.31 6.62
N ASN A 323 -2.49 -17.87 7.62
CA ASN A 323 -1.45 -18.87 7.38
C ASN A 323 -2.02 -20.20 6.83
N ASP A 324 -3.12 -20.68 7.38
CA ASP A 324 -3.75 -21.95 7.02
C ASP A 324 -4.41 -21.91 5.64
N LEU A 325 -4.81 -20.75 5.18
CA LEU A 325 -5.43 -20.55 3.85
C LEU A 325 -4.42 -20.48 2.69
N TRP A 326 -3.12 -20.49 2.98
CA TRP A 326 -2.11 -20.54 1.93
C TRP A 326 -2.18 -21.83 1.13
N ASP A 327 -2.26 -21.72 -0.17
CA ASP A 327 -2.21 -22.84 -1.11
C ASP A 327 -0.85 -22.85 -1.84
N PRO A 328 0.06 -23.76 -1.50
CA PRO A 328 1.38 -23.83 -2.10
C PRO A 328 1.35 -24.23 -3.59
N ASP A 329 0.33 -24.98 -4.01
CA ASP A 329 0.19 -25.45 -5.40
C ASP A 329 -0.31 -24.31 -6.30
N ALA A 330 -1.28 -23.53 -5.82
CA ALA A 330 -1.75 -22.32 -6.49
C ALA A 330 -0.79 -21.14 -6.34
N GLY A 331 0.07 -21.13 -5.31
CA GLY A 331 0.92 -19.98 -4.97
C GLY A 331 0.14 -18.73 -4.55
N LEU A 332 -1.08 -18.89 -4.06
CA LEU A 332 -2.00 -17.84 -3.61
C LEU A 332 -2.75 -18.30 -2.35
N TRP A 333 -3.56 -17.41 -1.78
CA TRP A 333 -4.44 -17.73 -0.66
C TRP A 333 -5.83 -18.15 -1.12
N ASN A 334 -6.38 -19.17 -0.48
CA ASN A 334 -7.76 -19.59 -0.67
C ASN A 334 -8.74 -18.63 0.01
N GLU A 335 -9.93 -18.50 -0.55
CA GLU A 335 -11.05 -17.84 0.14
C GLU A 335 -11.57 -18.75 1.27
N PRO A 336 -11.81 -18.21 2.47
CA PRO A 336 -12.43 -18.98 3.55
C PRO A 336 -13.88 -19.30 3.22
N GLY A 337 -14.37 -20.45 3.66
CA GLY A 337 -15.79 -20.85 3.52
C GLY A 337 -16.21 -21.29 2.13
N ALA A 338 -15.36 -21.23 1.12
CA ALA A 338 -15.67 -21.80 -0.19
C ALA A 338 -15.79 -23.33 -0.08
N SER A 339 -16.80 -23.92 -0.72
CA SER A 339 -16.89 -25.36 -0.86
C SER A 339 -15.78 -25.86 -1.80
N GLY A 340 -14.63 -26.19 -1.21
CA GLY A 340 -13.41 -26.51 -1.91
C GLY A 340 -12.35 -25.41 -1.84
N LYS A 341 -11.11 -25.77 -2.15
CA LYS A 341 -9.99 -24.80 -2.22
C LYS A 341 -10.19 -23.89 -3.44
N ARG A 342 -10.30 -22.61 -3.20
CA ARG A 342 -10.42 -21.59 -4.24
C ARG A 342 -9.43 -20.47 -3.97
N ALA A 343 -8.26 -20.54 -4.59
CA ALA A 343 -7.27 -19.49 -4.54
C ALA A 343 -7.71 -18.28 -5.39
N THR A 344 -7.67 -17.09 -4.79
CA THR A 344 -8.09 -15.86 -5.47
C THR A 344 -7.09 -14.73 -5.26
N ILE A 345 -7.08 -13.80 -6.22
CA ILE A 345 -6.31 -12.56 -6.14
C ILE A 345 -6.76 -11.73 -4.95
N ARG A 346 -8.05 -11.67 -4.69
CA ARG A 346 -8.62 -10.94 -3.56
C ARG A 346 -8.12 -11.45 -2.21
N ALA A 347 -8.11 -12.77 -2.01
CA ALA A 347 -7.57 -13.35 -0.79
C ALA A 347 -6.09 -13.01 -0.59
N ALA A 348 -5.31 -13.05 -1.66
CA ALA A 348 -3.91 -12.63 -1.65
C ALA A 348 -3.78 -11.13 -1.32
N TYR A 349 -4.58 -10.26 -1.94
CA TYR A 349 -4.53 -8.82 -1.71
C TYR A 349 -4.76 -8.44 -0.25
N TYR A 350 -5.85 -8.89 0.37
CA TYR A 350 -6.15 -8.55 1.75
C TYR A 350 -5.13 -9.13 2.73
N THR A 351 -4.66 -10.36 2.49
CA THR A 351 -3.64 -10.98 3.33
C THR A 351 -2.31 -10.24 3.25
N VAL A 352 -1.85 -9.91 2.05
CA VAL A 352 -0.61 -9.14 1.85
C VAL A 352 -0.75 -7.73 2.42
N SER A 353 -1.90 -7.09 2.28
CA SER A 353 -2.16 -5.75 2.84
C SER A 353 -2.09 -5.75 4.38
N ALA A 354 -2.64 -6.79 5.04
CA ALA A 354 -2.52 -6.93 6.49
C ALA A 354 -1.07 -7.14 6.93
N TYR A 355 -0.32 -7.97 6.18
CA TYR A 355 1.11 -8.21 6.41
C TYR A 355 1.94 -6.92 6.23
N GLU A 356 1.75 -6.17 5.13
CA GLU A 356 2.45 -4.90 4.92
C GLU A 356 2.19 -3.89 6.05
N GLU A 357 0.95 -3.82 6.53
CA GLU A 357 0.63 -2.92 7.63
C GLU A 357 1.33 -3.34 8.94
N ALA A 358 1.44 -4.66 9.18
CA ALA A 358 2.17 -5.18 10.31
C ALA A 358 3.67 -4.83 10.23
N LEU A 359 4.28 -5.00 9.06
CA LEU A 359 5.68 -4.61 8.84
C LEU A 359 5.89 -3.12 9.06
N ARG A 360 5.05 -2.26 8.45
CA ARG A 360 5.12 -0.81 8.64
C ARG A 360 5.01 -0.42 10.12
N ARG A 361 4.12 -1.08 10.85
CA ARG A 361 3.93 -0.83 12.28
C ARG A 361 5.16 -1.24 13.08
N LEU A 362 5.73 -2.42 12.82
CA LEU A 362 6.94 -2.89 13.49
C LEU A 362 8.14 -1.99 13.20
N THR A 363 8.32 -1.56 11.96
CA THR A 363 9.37 -0.61 11.59
C THR A 363 9.23 0.70 12.38
N ARG A 364 8.03 1.27 12.48
CA ARG A 364 7.78 2.48 13.28
C ARG A 364 8.02 2.30 14.78
N MET A 365 7.86 1.08 15.28
CA MET A 365 8.15 0.72 16.69
C MET A 365 9.63 0.43 16.95
N GLY A 366 10.51 0.62 15.97
CA GLY A 366 11.93 0.32 16.07
C GLY A 366 12.27 -1.17 15.95
N PHE A 367 11.32 -2.00 15.50
CA PHE A 367 11.55 -3.43 15.28
C PHE A 367 11.90 -3.78 13.83
N GLY A 368 12.06 -2.78 12.94
CA GLY A 368 12.59 -2.96 11.60
C GLY A 368 14.09 -3.19 11.67
N ASP A 369 14.53 -4.36 11.19
CA ASP A 369 15.94 -4.70 11.00
C ASP A 369 16.87 -4.77 12.22
N SER A 370 16.40 -5.11 13.41
CA SER A 370 17.33 -5.60 14.41
C SER A 370 17.74 -7.04 14.03
N ALA A 371 18.95 -7.14 13.47
CA ALA A 371 19.77 -8.36 13.60
C ALA A 371 19.77 -8.84 15.06
N PRO A 372 20.09 -10.12 15.36
CA PRO A 372 19.94 -10.66 16.69
C PRO A 372 20.65 -9.76 17.73
N GLU A 373 19.87 -9.37 18.75
CA GLU A 373 20.40 -8.67 19.93
C GLU A 373 21.34 -9.62 20.70
N ASP A 374 22.62 -9.53 20.36
CA ASP A 374 23.72 -9.74 21.27
C ASP A 374 24.72 -8.62 20.98
N ALA A 375 24.47 -7.44 21.51
CA ALA A 375 25.46 -6.42 21.82
C ALA A 375 24.76 -5.15 22.29
N GLY A 376 25.28 -4.59 23.35
CA GLY A 376 24.82 -3.35 23.93
C GLY A 376 24.91 -2.15 22.99
N GLU A 377 24.12 -1.13 23.34
CA GLU A 377 24.03 0.20 22.74
C GLU A 377 23.80 0.24 21.23
N ALA A 378 22.55 0.52 20.81
CA ALA A 378 22.17 0.74 19.43
C ALA A 378 23.02 1.88 18.83
N SER A 379 24.05 1.52 18.08
CA SER A 379 24.84 2.43 17.27
C SER A 379 23.94 2.98 16.16
N ALA A 380 23.79 4.31 16.09
CA ALA A 380 23.04 4.98 15.02
C ALA A 380 23.65 4.64 13.64
N GLU A 381 22.81 4.47 12.61
CA GLU A 381 23.27 4.24 11.23
C GLU A 381 24.20 5.39 10.80
N VAL A 382 25.40 5.05 10.35
CA VAL A 382 26.38 6.02 9.87
C VAL A 382 26.01 6.42 8.44
N VAL A 383 25.67 7.67 8.24
CA VAL A 383 25.42 8.24 6.91
C VAL A 383 26.72 8.65 6.27
N VAL A 384 27.09 8.02 5.15
CA VAL A 384 28.28 8.37 4.38
C VAL A 384 28.04 9.66 3.60
N GLU A 385 28.90 10.65 3.80
CA GLU A 385 28.87 11.95 3.14
C GLU A 385 29.63 11.96 1.82
N SER A 386 30.76 11.27 1.78
CA SER A 386 31.59 11.19 0.57
C SER A 386 32.37 9.88 0.51
N VAL A 387 32.69 9.46 -0.71
CA VAL A 387 33.50 8.27 -1.02
C VAL A 387 34.59 8.65 -1.98
N ALA A 388 35.81 8.18 -1.74
CA ALA A 388 36.93 8.30 -2.66
C ALA A 388 37.64 6.94 -2.80
N LEU A 389 38.31 6.73 -3.93
CA LEU A 389 39.15 5.55 -4.16
C LEU A 389 40.59 5.89 -3.81
N GLY A 390 41.19 5.13 -2.91
CA GLY A 390 42.60 5.23 -2.54
C GLY A 390 43.51 4.35 -3.40
N SER A 391 44.80 4.35 -3.07
CA SER A 391 45.75 3.45 -3.69
C SER A 391 45.55 1.99 -3.29
N GLY A 392 45.83 1.05 -4.18
CA GLY A 392 45.51 -0.36 -3.94
C GLY A 392 44.02 -0.65 -4.06
N ARG A 393 43.45 -1.37 -3.09
CA ARG A 393 42.01 -1.70 -3.03
C ARG A 393 41.32 -0.97 -1.87
N MET A 394 41.77 0.25 -1.61
CA MET A 394 41.26 1.06 -0.51
C MET A 394 40.06 1.89 -0.94
N VAL A 395 39.05 1.90 -0.12
CA VAL A 395 37.92 2.81 -0.23
C VAL A 395 37.95 3.73 1.00
N LEU A 396 37.95 5.03 0.74
CA LEU A 396 37.93 6.08 1.74
C LEU A 396 36.49 6.58 1.88
N ALA A 397 35.88 6.35 3.02
CA ALA A 397 34.50 6.77 3.28
C ALA A 397 34.48 7.78 4.46
N LYS A 398 33.87 8.93 4.25
CA LYS A 398 33.65 9.95 5.27
C LYS A 398 32.20 9.95 5.73
N ALA A 399 32.00 9.83 7.03
CA ALA A 399 30.68 9.92 7.64
C ALA A 399 30.26 11.39 7.83
N ARG A 400 28.98 11.69 7.61
CA ARG A 400 28.42 13.04 7.82
C ARG A 400 28.58 13.56 9.26
N SER A 401 28.58 12.65 10.23
CA SER A 401 28.69 12.95 11.65
C SER A 401 30.13 13.01 12.18
N SER A 402 31.15 12.77 11.33
CA SER A 402 32.54 12.67 11.72
C SER A 402 33.44 13.38 10.71
N GLU A 403 34.44 14.15 11.21
CA GLU A 403 35.49 14.72 10.35
C GLU A 403 36.50 13.67 9.89
N ALA A 404 36.52 12.50 10.54
CA ALA A 404 37.45 11.43 10.21
C ALA A 404 37.00 10.66 8.96
N THR A 405 37.96 10.41 8.06
CA THR A 405 37.79 9.50 6.94
C THR A 405 38.19 8.09 7.37
N VAL A 406 37.34 7.13 7.16
CA VAL A 406 37.62 5.72 7.43
C VAL A 406 38.14 5.04 6.16
N GLU A 407 39.26 4.36 6.32
CA GLU A 407 39.89 3.56 5.25
C GLU A 407 39.42 2.12 5.34
N CYS A 408 38.91 1.59 4.22
CA CYS A 408 38.44 0.23 4.14
C CYS A 408 39.16 -0.51 2.99
N GLU A 409 39.98 -1.51 3.32
CA GLU A 409 40.58 -2.39 2.34
C GLU A 409 39.55 -3.46 1.92
N LEU A 410 39.29 -3.55 0.62
CA LEU A 410 38.29 -4.46 0.06
C LEU A 410 38.97 -5.61 -0.71
N SER A 411 38.28 -6.74 -0.76
CA SER A 411 38.66 -7.78 -1.73
C SER A 411 38.51 -7.25 -3.15
N GLU A 412 39.29 -7.79 -4.09
CA GLU A 412 39.34 -7.36 -5.50
C GLU A 412 37.93 -7.17 -6.10
N ARG A 413 37.07 -8.17 -5.98
CA ARG A 413 35.70 -8.09 -6.53
C ARG A 413 34.79 -7.04 -5.88
N LEU A 414 34.96 -6.79 -4.58
CA LEU A 414 34.18 -5.76 -3.89
C LEU A 414 34.70 -4.37 -4.24
N PHE A 415 36.00 -4.23 -4.45
CA PHE A 415 36.61 -2.98 -4.91
C PHE A 415 36.18 -2.68 -6.34
N ASP A 416 36.20 -3.68 -7.25
CA ASP A 416 35.72 -3.52 -8.61
C ASP A 416 34.25 -3.09 -8.65
N LEU A 417 33.41 -3.64 -7.78
CA LEU A 417 32.02 -3.21 -7.65
C LEU A 417 31.92 -1.72 -7.30
N VAL A 418 32.66 -1.25 -6.30
CA VAL A 418 32.69 0.17 -5.92
C VAL A 418 33.20 1.02 -7.07
N LYS A 419 34.28 0.60 -7.72
CA LYS A 419 34.92 1.32 -8.82
C LYS A 419 33.98 1.48 -10.01
N VAL A 420 33.27 0.43 -10.39
CA VAL A 420 32.29 0.45 -11.50
C VAL A 420 31.18 1.47 -11.25
N VAL A 421 30.68 1.56 -10.01
CA VAL A 421 29.64 2.53 -9.66
C VAL A 421 30.23 3.94 -9.47
N TYR A 422 31.47 4.03 -8.96
CA TYR A 422 32.18 5.29 -8.77
C TYR A 422 32.54 5.99 -10.10
N ASP A 423 33.01 5.21 -11.08
CA ASP A 423 33.43 5.73 -12.38
C ASP A 423 32.24 5.99 -13.33
N ALA A 424 30.99 5.63 -12.92
CA ALA A 424 29.82 5.87 -13.73
C ALA A 424 29.59 7.39 -13.91
N PRO A 425 29.42 7.87 -15.13
CA PRO A 425 29.09 9.28 -15.40
C PRO A 425 27.71 9.67 -14.83
N GLU A 426 26.81 8.71 -14.78
CA GLU A 426 25.51 8.80 -14.13
C GLU A 426 25.70 8.39 -12.67
N ALA A 427 25.18 9.16 -11.71
CA ALA A 427 25.32 8.82 -10.29
C ALA A 427 24.63 7.50 -9.88
N TRP A 428 24.22 6.68 -10.89
CA TRP A 428 23.47 5.43 -10.73
C TRP A 428 23.84 4.43 -11.85
N LEU A 429 23.87 3.14 -11.53
CA LEU A 429 24.04 2.05 -12.50
C LEU A 429 23.02 0.94 -12.30
N SER A 430 22.44 0.44 -13.40
CA SER A 430 21.54 -0.71 -13.35
C SER A 430 22.27 -1.99 -12.93
N THR A 431 21.51 -2.90 -12.32
CA THR A 431 22.02 -4.22 -11.90
C THR A 431 22.62 -4.98 -13.07
N GLU A 432 22.01 -4.92 -14.26
CA GLU A 432 22.47 -5.58 -15.48
C GLU A 432 23.80 -5.00 -15.96
N ARG A 433 23.96 -3.68 -15.91
CA ARG A 433 25.19 -3.00 -16.33
C ARG A 433 26.36 -3.31 -15.39
N ILE A 434 26.08 -3.32 -14.07
CA ILE A 434 27.07 -3.75 -13.06
C ILE A 434 27.47 -5.21 -13.32
N ALA A 435 26.48 -6.10 -13.51
CA ALA A 435 26.71 -7.52 -13.75
C ALA A 435 27.53 -7.78 -15.02
N GLY A 436 27.22 -7.07 -16.10
CA GLY A 436 27.96 -7.15 -17.37
C GLY A 436 29.41 -6.69 -17.23
N THR A 437 29.67 -5.60 -16.50
CA THR A 437 31.00 -5.06 -16.28
C THR A 437 31.85 -5.98 -15.38
N LEU A 438 31.22 -6.60 -14.37
CA LEU A 438 31.89 -7.51 -13.44
C LEU A 438 31.95 -8.98 -13.93
N TYR A 439 31.38 -9.27 -15.09
CA TYR A 439 31.25 -10.63 -15.63
C TYR A 439 30.59 -11.61 -14.65
N VAL A 440 29.49 -11.19 -14.01
CA VAL A 440 28.72 -12.00 -13.06
C VAL A 440 27.25 -12.06 -13.47
N ALA A 441 26.51 -13.02 -12.91
CA ALA A 441 25.06 -13.04 -13.12
C ALA A 441 24.38 -11.85 -12.40
N PRO A 442 23.37 -11.19 -13.00
CA PRO A 442 22.64 -10.08 -12.36
C PRO A 442 22.11 -10.42 -10.96
N SER A 443 21.64 -11.66 -10.76
CA SER A 443 21.17 -12.16 -9.46
C SER A 443 22.26 -12.24 -8.38
N SER A 444 23.54 -12.15 -8.75
CA SER A 444 24.67 -12.16 -7.82
C SER A 444 25.01 -10.75 -7.29
N VAL A 445 24.64 -9.69 -8.00
CA VAL A 445 24.99 -8.31 -7.63
C VAL A 445 24.48 -7.93 -6.23
N PRO A 446 23.22 -8.23 -5.84
CA PRO A 446 22.74 -7.91 -4.49
C PRO A 446 23.58 -8.55 -3.37
N LYS A 447 24.09 -9.78 -3.58
CA LYS A 447 24.97 -10.46 -2.62
C LYS A 447 26.31 -9.76 -2.48
N TYR A 448 26.87 -9.26 -3.56
CA TYR A 448 28.13 -8.48 -3.51
C TYR A 448 27.92 -7.14 -2.82
N VAL A 449 26.81 -6.46 -3.08
CA VAL A 449 26.46 -5.19 -2.39
C VAL A 449 26.27 -5.41 -0.89
N GLN A 450 25.59 -6.47 -0.48
CA GLN A 450 25.44 -6.83 0.93
C GLN A 450 26.80 -7.06 1.61
N ARG A 451 27.69 -7.85 0.98
CA ARG A 451 29.04 -8.11 1.49
C ARG A 451 29.89 -6.86 1.56
N LEU A 452 29.76 -5.97 0.58
CA LEU A 452 30.45 -4.69 0.57
C LEU A 452 29.99 -3.84 1.76
N ASN A 453 28.70 -3.65 1.93
CA ASN A 453 28.15 -2.85 3.05
C ASN A 453 28.57 -3.44 4.40
N GLN A 454 28.62 -4.77 4.55
CA GLN A 454 29.15 -5.44 5.74
C GLN A 454 30.65 -5.16 5.98
N ALA A 455 31.47 -5.23 4.94
CA ALA A 455 32.91 -4.94 5.06
C ALA A 455 33.16 -3.49 5.47
N VAL A 456 32.43 -2.55 4.90
CA VAL A 456 32.52 -1.12 5.27
C VAL A 456 32.00 -0.89 6.69
N SER A 457 30.89 -1.51 7.07
CA SER A 457 30.38 -1.44 8.46
C SER A 457 31.40 -1.94 9.48
N ALA A 458 32.14 -3.00 9.18
CA ALA A 458 33.20 -3.50 10.03
C ALA A 458 34.33 -2.46 10.21
N ALA A 459 34.70 -1.74 9.14
CA ALA A 459 35.70 -0.67 9.21
C ALA A 459 35.22 0.55 10.05
N PHE A 460 33.91 0.77 10.14
CA PHE A 460 33.28 1.76 11.02
C PHE A 460 32.98 1.21 12.43
N GLY A 461 33.75 0.22 12.88
CA GLY A 461 33.60 -0.35 14.24
C GLY A 461 32.32 -1.15 14.44
N GLY A 462 31.73 -1.69 13.37
CA GLY A 462 30.49 -2.48 13.40
C GLY A 462 29.22 -1.63 13.32
N ALA A 463 29.32 -0.30 13.26
CA ALA A 463 28.16 0.54 13.03
C ALA A 463 27.55 0.27 11.64
N PRO A 464 26.22 0.21 11.50
CA PRO A 464 25.59 -0.03 10.20
C PRO A 464 25.92 1.09 9.21
N VAL A 465 26.56 0.73 8.10
CA VAL A 465 26.92 1.64 7.00
C VAL A 465 26.43 1.10 5.68
N ARG A 466 25.83 1.94 4.86
CA ARG A 466 25.47 1.61 3.48
C ARG A 466 26.28 2.44 2.50
N LEU A 467 27.30 1.84 1.92
CA LEU A 467 28.12 2.47 0.90
C LEU A 467 27.43 2.50 -0.46
N LEU A 468 26.78 1.40 -0.83
CA LEU A 468 25.94 1.32 -2.02
C LEU A 468 24.48 1.27 -1.63
N LEU A 469 23.74 2.26 -2.09
CA LEU A 469 22.31 2.40 -1.87
C LEU A 469 21.56 1.81 -3.06
N ALA A 470 20.59 0.93 -2.78
CA ALA A 470 19.67 0.46 -3.79
C ALA A 470 18.86 1.65 -4.32
N SER A 471 18.77 1.75 -5.64
CA SER A 471 18.01 2.79 -6.31
C SER A 471 17.31 2.20 -7.53
N THR A 472 16.23 2.81 -7.95
CA THR A 472 15.51 2.47 -9.18
C THR A 472 15.38 3.72 -10.02
N VAL A 473 15.83 3.66 -11.26
CA VAL A 473 15.69 4.73 -12.24
C VAL A 473 15.03 4.12 -13.48
N ASP A 474 13.99 4.74 -13.98
CA ASP A 474 13.21 4.28 -15.14
C ASP A 474 12.73 2.83 -15.02
N GLY A 475 12.40 2.39 -13.81
CA GLY A 475 11.92 1.03 -13.55
C GLY A 475 12.99 -0.05 -13.52
N ALA A 476 14.25 0.26 -13.81
CA ALA A 476 15.37 -0.66 -13.66
C ALA A 476 15.96 -0.56 -12.25
N GLY A 477 16.12 -1.69 -11.57
CA GLY A 477 16.82 -1.79 -10.29
C GLY A 477 18.33 -1.58 -10.48
N GLY A 478 18.96 -0.85 -9.58
CA GLY A 478 20.39 -0.60 -9.62
C GLY A 478 20.92 0.00 -8.32
N TYR A 479 22.12 0.54 -8.39
CA TYR A 479 22.82 1.03 -7.21
C TYR A 479 23.52 2.36 -7.49
N ARG A 480 23.60 3.19 -6.45
CA ARG A 480 24.39 4.42 -6.43
C ARG A 480 25.28 4.45 -5.18
N LEU A 481 26.38 5.19 -5.23
CA LEU A 481 27.18 5.46 -4.04
C LEU A 481 26.46 6.42 -3.09
N ALA A 482 26.60 6.17 -1.79
CA ALA A 482 26.19 7.13 -0.77
C ALA A 482 27.03 8.40 -0.89
N GLY A 483 26.43 9.55 -0.71
CA GLY A 483 27.12 10.84 -0.79
C GLY A 483 27.39 11.37 -2.22
N ARG A 484 26.80 10.74 -3.24
CA ARG A 484 26.90 11.20 -4.64
C ARG A 484 25.55 11.58 -5.22
#